data_834ee44ab03b41d8490f45cd3003c6a9
#
_entry.id   834ee44ab03b41d8490f45cd3003c6a9
#
_cell.length_a   1.000
_cell.length_b   1.000
_cell.length_c   1.000
_cell.angle_alpha   90.00
_cell.angle_beta   90.00
_cell.angle_gamma   90.00
#
_symmetry.space_group_name_H-M   'P 1'
#
loop_
_entity.id
_entity.type
_entity.pdbx_description
1 polymer ?
#
loop_
_entity_poly.entity_id
_entity_poly.type
_entity_poly.pdbx_seq_one_letter_code
_entity_poly.pdbx_strand_id
1 'polypeptide(L)'
;MLKQVLFSILLALMLSSCATATFSRYHGIGRVKKYDFYSAQLPDSFDGFRIAFASDFHYESRFSNKRLPALLKALQKTNADALFLGGDYCGRNGGNQTELFDEIAKFHPSYGVYGVMGNHENNANYQIVSEQMRRVGIRLLEHVTDTIRKGDEYILVSGVRNPFDLKKNGISPTLSLSDDDFVILLTHTPDYVEDVDVRNTDLALAGHTHGGQVSLFHHYTPARHYSKYGNRFLSGLKYSSKGTPIIITTGIGTSRRDIRLFTPSEVVLVILHKK
;
A
#
# COMPACT_ATOMS: atom_id res chain seq x y z
N MET A 1 20.12 39.79 -13.57
CA MET A 1 18.71 40.09 -13.24
C MET A 1 17.76 38.95 -13.62
N LEU A 2 17.62 38.57 -14.90
CA LEU A 2 16.62 37.56 -15.32
C LEU A 2 16.80 36.21 -14.60
N LYS A 3 18.03 35.71 -14.43
CA LYS A 3 18.29 34.42 -13.71
C LYS A 3 17.90 34.49 -12.22
N GLN A 4 18.09 35.65 -11.58
CA GLN A 4 17.70 35.82 -10.17
C GLN A 4 16.16 35.91 -10.02
N VAL A 5 15.49 36.58 -10.95
CA VAL A 5 14.01 36.64 -10.97
C VAL A 5 13.41 35.28 -11.22
N LEU A 6 13.95 34.52 -12.19
CA LEU A 6 13.54 33.12 -12.44
C LEU A 6 13.79 32.21 -11.23
N PHE A 7 14.92 32.36 -10.55
CA PHE A 7 15.21 31.60 -9.33
C PHE A 7 14.23 31.95 -8.21
N SER A 8 13.93 33.23 -8.02
CA SER A 8 12.98 33.68 -7.01
C SER A 8 11.54 33.22 -7.29
N ILE A 9 11.12 33.23 -8.56
CA ILE A 9 9.82 32.70 -8.98
C ILE A 9 9.75 31.18 -8.74
N LEU A 10 10.81 30.44 -9.10
CA LEU A 10 10.89 29.01 -8.88
C LEU A 10 10.86 28.66 -7.39
N LEU A 11 11.57 29.45 -6.57
CA LEU A 11 11.58 29.32 -5.11
C LEU A 11 10.19 29.64 -4.51
N ALA A 12 9.52 30.68 -4.99
CA ALA A 12 8.16 31.03 -4.55
C ALA A 12 7.13 29.95 -4.94
N LEU A 13 7.25 29.37 -6.15
CA LEU A 13 6.43 28.24 -6.59
C LEU A 13 6.69 26.99 -5.77
N MET A 14 7.95 26.72 -5.41
CA MET A 14 8.29 25.61 -4.51
C MET A 14 7.73 25.85 -3.10
N LEU A 15 7.80 27.07 -2.56
CA LEU A 15 7.28 27.40 -1.24
C LEU A 15 5.74 27.33 -1.20
N SER A 16 5.04 27.75 -2.25
CA SER A 16 3.59 27.61 -2.34
C SER A 16 3.15 26.13 -2.45
N SER A 17 3.92 25.32 -3.16
CA SER A 17 3.71 23.87 -3.22
C SER A 17 3.99 23.17 -1.88
N CYS A 18 5.00 23.65 -1.12
CA CYS A 18 5.25 23.22 0.25
C CYS A 18 4.07 23.51 1.18
N ALA A 19 3.44 24.68 1.05
CA ALA A 19 2.26 25.03 1.84
C ALA A 19 1.10 24.06 1.60
N THR A 20 0.87 23.65 0.34
CA THR A 20 -0.17 22.68 -0.02
C THR A 20 0.14 21.29 0.54
N ALA A 21 1.40 20.84 0.46
CA ALA A 21 1.84 19.56 1.01
C ALA A 21 1.78 19.54 2.54
N THR A 22 2.12 20.69 3.19
CA THR A 22 2.02 20.88 4.65
C THR A 22 0.56 20.87 5.10
N PHE A 23 -0.33 21.50 4.32
CA PHE A 23 -1.77 21.50 4.59
C PHE A 23 -2.35 20.07 4.55
N SER A 24 -2.00 19.27 3.55
CA SER A 24 -2.37 17.87 3.46
C SER A 24 -1.89 17.05 4.67
N ARG A 25 -0.71 17.31 5.16
CA ARG A 25 -0.13 16.66 6.34
C ARG A 25 -0.95 16.82 7.61
N TYR A 26 -1.50 18.01 7.84
CA TYR A 26 -2.26 18.33 9.05
C TYR A 26 -3.76 18.03 8.94
N HIS A 27 -4.29 17.90 7.73
CA HIS A 27 -5.73 17.80 7.49
C HIS A 27 -6.23 16.46 6.99
N GLY A 28 -5.40 15.41 7.03
CA GLY A 28 -5.84 14.05 6.76
C GLY A 28 -5.08 13.31 5.66
N ILE A 29 -5.80 12.48 4.92
CA ILE A 29 -5.27 11.74 3.80
C ILE A 29 -5.22 12.66 2.57
N GLY A 30 -4.05 12.74 1.90
CA GLY A 30 -3.85 13.67 0.80
C GLY A 30 -4.72 13.37 -0.42
N ARG A 31 -4.93 12.08 -0.73
CA ARG A 31 -5.75 11.69 -1.90
C ARG A 31 -6.25 10.26 -1.82
N VAL A 32 -7.28 9.97 -2.63
CA VAL A 32 -7.61 8.62 -3.11
C VAL A 32 -7.07 8.50 -4.54
N LYS A 33 -6.11 7.63 -4.77
CA LYS A 33 -5.48 7.41 -6.09
C LYS A 33 -6.12 6.22 -6.77
N LYS A 34 -6.78 6.47 -7.91
CA LYS A 34 -7.45 5.41 -8.69
C LYS A 34 -6.50 4.79 -9.71
N TYR A 35 -6.62 3.47 -9.89
CA TYR A 35 -6.05 2.68 -10.97
C TYR A 35 -7.14 1.78 -11.57
N ASP A 36 -7.28 1.80 -12.88
CA ASP A 36 -8.05 0.82 -13.65
C ASP A 36 -7.08 -0.27 -14.10
N PHE A 37 -7.33 -1.53 -13.69
CA PHE A 37 -6.48 -2.67 -14.01
C PHE A 37 -7.24 -3.68 -14.86
N TYR A 38 -6.69 -4.04 -16.00
CA TYR A 38 -7.33 -4.89 -17.01
C TYR A 38 -6.60 -6.22 -17.12
N SER A 39 -7.34 -7.35 -17.00
CA SER A 39 -6.82 -8.70 -17.22
C SER A 39 -7.80 -9.56 -17.99
N ALA A 40 -7.29 -10.39 -18.90
CA ALA A 40 -8.08 -11.40 -19.59
C ALA A 40 -8.40 -12.61 -18.68
N GLN A 41 -7.64 -12.83 -17.60
CA GLN A 41 -7.86 -13.90 -16.63
C GLN A 41 -8.88 -13.54 -15.57
N LEU A 42 -9.29 -12.25 -15.47
CA LEU A 42 -10.30 -11.83 -14.50
C LEU A 42 -11.63 -12.52 -14.80
N PRO A 43 -12.29 -13.21 -13.84
CA PRO A 43 -13.62 -13.76 -14.02
C PRO A 43 -14.65 -12.66 -14.29
N ASP A 44 -15.67 -12.96 -15.11
CA ASP A 44 -16.64 -11.97 -15.60
C ASP A 44 -17.41 -11.29 -14.46
N SER A 45 -17.76 -12.03 -13.39
CA SER A 45 -18.45 -11.46 -12.24
C SER A 45 -17.64 -10.40 -11.50
N PHE A 46 -16.31 -10.40 -11.66
CA PHE A 46 -15.40 -9.44 -11.03
C PHE A 46 -15.12 -8.20 -11.90
N ASP A 47 -15.73 -8.09 -13.08
CA ASP A 47 -15.65 -6.82 -13.82
C ASP A 47 -16.25 -5.67 -13.01
N GLY A 48 -15.48 -4.59 -12.86
CA GLY A 48 -15.81 -3.47 -11.98
C GLY A 48 -15.54 -3.68 -10.48
N PHE A 49 -14.97 -4.83 -10.05
CA PHE A 49 -14.66 -5.09 -8.64
C PHE A 49 -13.64 -4.09 -8.10
N ARG A 50 -13.93 -3.54 -6.93
CA ARG A 50 -13.23 -2.40 -6.33
C ARG A 50 -12.43 -2.81 -5.11
N ILE A 51 -11.14 -2.57 -5.12
CA ILE A 51 -10.23 -2.88 -4.02
C ILE A 51 -9.65 -1.58 -3.47
N ALA A 52 -9.90 -1.28 -2.19
CA ALA A 52 -9.13 -0.28 -1.48
C ALA A 52 -7.82 -0.89 -0.99
N PHE A 53 -6.71 -0.17 -1.13
CA PHE A 53 -5.41 -0.59 -0.61
C PHE A 53 -4.79 0.54 0.20
N ALA A 54 -4.37 0.23 1.44
CA ALA A 54 -3.74 1.16 2.36
C ALA A 54 -2.55 0.48 3.07
N SER A 55 -1.47 1.22 3.31
CA SER A 55 -0.23 0.71 3.91
C SER A 55 0.53 1.80 4.65
N ASP A 56 1.53 1.41 5.43
CA ASP A 56 2.50 2.32 6.04
C ASP A 56 1.85 3.36 6.96
N PHE A 57 1.05 2.90 7.88
CA PHE A 57 0.30 3.77 8.80
C PHE A 57 1.22 4.45 9.80
N HIS A 58 2.20 3.71 10.35
CA HIS A 58 3.11 4.18 11.41
C HIS A 58 2.34 4.89 12.53
N TYR A 59 1.26 4.24 12.99
CA TYR A 59 0.35 4.80 13.97
C TYR A 59 1.07 5.12 15.29
N GLU A 60 0.63 6.18 15.97
CA GLU A 60 1.19 6.78 17.19
C GLU A 60 2.59 7.40 17.04
N SER A 61 3.30 7.14 15.94
CA SER A 61 4.59 7.81 15.71
C SER A 61 4.48 8.99 14.76
N ARG A 62 3.77 8.81 13.63
CA ARG A 62 3.64 9.80 12.55
C ARG A 62 2.23 9.96 12.04
N PHE A 63 1.36 9.02 12.38
CA PHE A 63 -0.06 9.05 12.10
C PHE A 63 -0.82 8.96 13.42
N SER A 64 -1.31 10.09 13.91
CA SER A 64 -2.02 10.17 15.19
C SER A 64 -3.51 9.86 15.05
N ASN A 65 -4.16 9.60 16.18
CA ASN A 65 -5.61 9.41 16.27
C ASN A 65 -6.43 10.55 15.67
N LYS A 66 -5.93 11.78 15.67
CA LYS A 66 -6.58 12.94 15.06
C LYS A 66 -6.82 12.77 13.54
N ARG A 67 -6.06 11.89 12.88
CA ARG A 67 -6.18 11.61 11.45
C ARG A 67 -7.05 10.39 11.12
N LEU A 68 -7.44 9.59 12.12
CA LEU A 68 -8.26 8.40 11.92
C LEU A 68 -9.58 8.67 11.21
N PRO A 69 -10.36 9.73 11.57
CA PRO A 69 -11.59 10.04 10.84
C PRO A 69 -11.37 10.36 9.36
N ALA A 70 -10.21 10.94 9.02
CA ALA A 70 -9.87 11.20 7.62
C ALA A 70 -9.51 9.91 6.86
N LEU A 71 -8.88 8.94 7.53
CA LEU A 71 -8.65 7.61 6.98
C LEU A 71 -9.96 6.90 6.67
N LEU A 72 -10.88 6.81 7.64
CA LEU A 72 -12.19 6.21 7.44
C LEU A 72 -12.95 6.87 6.30
N LYS A 73 -12.99 8.21 6.26
CA LYS A 73 -13.63 8.96 5.17
C LYS A 73 -12.99 8.67 3.81
N ALA A 74 -11.66 8.52 3.76
CA ALA A 74 -10.97 8.16 2.51
C ALA A 74 -11.31 6.73 2.07
N LEU A 75 -11.35 5.76 2.99
CA LEU A 75 -11.79 4.40 2.71
C LEU A 75 -13.24 4.36 2.20
N GLN A 76 -14.16 5.06 2.87
CA GLN A 76 -15.57 5.15 2.46
C GLN A 76 -15.73 5.73 1.05
N LYS A 77 -14.92 6.74 0.68
CA LYS A 77 -14.93 7.32 -0.67
C LYS A 77 -14.51 6.35 -1.77
N THR A 78 -13.79 5.27 -1.43
CA THR A 78 -13.41 4.26 -2.43
C THR A 78 -14.60 3.45 -2.90
N ASN A 79 -15.64 3.32 -2.07
CA ASN A 79 -16.77 2.43 -2.32
C ASN A 79 -16.30 1.00 -2.66
N ALA A 80 -15.26 0.54 -1.94
CA ALA A 80 -14.56 -0.69 -2.27
C ALA A 80 -15.31 -1.93 -1.76
N ASP A 81 -15.23 -2.99 -2.56
CA ASP A 81 -15.78 -4.30 -2.28
C ASP A 81 -14.91 -5.10 -1.31
N ALA A 82 -13.58 -4.87 -1.34
CA ALA A 82 -12.60 -5.45 -0.42
C ALA A 82 -11.58 -4.39 0.02
N LEU A 83 -10.97 -4.58 1.21
CA LEU A 83 -9.88 -3.75 1.71
C LEU A 83 -8.62 -4.60 1.89
N PHE A 84 -7.51 -4.14 1.32
CA PHE A 84 -6.21 -4.76 1.47
C PHE A 84 -5.26 -3.84 2.24
N LEU A 85 -4.51 -4.41 3.19
CA LEU A 85 -3.62 -3.70 4.09
C LEU A 85 -2.18 -4.18 3.90
N GLY A 86 -1.28 -3.26 3.57
CA GLY A 86 0.09 -3.56 3.12
C GLY A 86 1.16 -3.57 4.22
N GLY A 87 0.77 -3.54 5.52
CA GLY A 87 1.73 -3.59 6.63
C GLY A 87 2.20 -2.22 7.12
N ASP A 88 3.16 -2.24 8.03
CA ASP A 88 3.68 -1.09 8.77
C ASP A 88 2.57 -0.30 9.50
N TYR A 89 1.80 -1.03 10.31
CA TYR A 89 0.77 -0.45 11.20
C TYR A 89 1.40 0.32 12.34
N CYS A 90 2.48 -0.25 12.90
CA CYS A 90 3.22 0.31 14.03
C CYS A 90 4.14 1.45 13.62
N GLY A 91 4.34 2.39 14.53
CA GLY A 91 5.49 3.28 14.52
C GLY A 91 6.78 2.58 14.90
N ARG A 92 7.91 3.32 14.87
CA ARG A 92 9.25 2.78 15.11
C ARG A 92 9.43 2.15 16.49
N ASN A 93 8.73 2.66 17.48
CA ASN A 93 8.84 2.24 18.89
C ASN A 93 7.72 1.28 19.31
N GLY A 94 6.98 0.70 18.36
CA GLY A 94 5.77 -0.03 18.64
C GLY A 94 4.62 0.91 18.98
N GLY A 95 3.87 0.59 20.02
CA GLY A 95 2.73 1.37 20.50
C GLY A 95 1.43 0.58 20.44
N ASN A 96 0.35 1.20 20.89
CA ASN A 96 -0.97 0.60 20.89
C ASN A 96 -1.73 0.96 19.61
N GLN A 97 -1.95 -0.01 18.72
CA GLN A 97 -2.68 0.18 17.46
C GLN A 97 -4.18 -0.08 17.59
N THR A 98 -4.71 -0.25 18.79
CA THR A 98 -6.14 -0.58 19.01
C THR A 98 -7.06 0.44 18.32
N GLU A 99 -6.82 1.74 18.52
CA GLU A 99 -7.65 2.79 17.91
C GLU A 99 -7.58 2.77 16.38
N LEU A 100 -6.41 2.47 15.80
CA LEU A 100 -6.26 2.33 14.34
C LEU A 100 -7.12 1.18 13.81
N PHE A 101 -7.04 0.02 14.45
CA PHE A 101 -7.82 -1.15 14.02
C PHE A 101 -9.31 -0.99 14.28
N ASP A 102 -9.70 -0.33 15.37
CA ASP A 102 -11.10 0.02 15.64
C ASP A 102 -11.67 0.99 14.58
N GLU A 103 -10.86 1.93 14.11
CA GLU A 103 -11.29 2.85 13.05
C GLU A 103 -11.38 2.15 11.70
N ILE A 104 -10.40 1.30 11.36
CA ILE A 104 -10.43 0.47 10.13
C ILE A 104 -11.67 -0.45 10.16
N ALA A 105 -11.99 -1.02 11.31
CA ALA A 105 -13.13 -1.92 11.48
C ALA A 105 -14.50 -1.26 11.23
N LYS A 106 -14.60 0.07 11.25
CA LYS A 106 -15.83 0.80 10.86
C LYS A 106 -16.08 0.81 9.35
N PHE A 107 -15.09 0.42 8.56
CA PHE A 107 -15.24 0.21 7.12
C PHE A 107 -15.51 -1.27 6.85
N HIS A 108 -16.73 -1.58 6.40
CA HIS A 108 -17.23 -2.94 6.21
C HIS A 108 -17.38 -3.28 4.72
N PRO A 109 -16.30 -3.58 3.99
CA PRO A 109 -16.41 -4.02 2.61
C PRO A 109 -17.02 -5.42 2.54
N SER A 110 -17.87 -5.65 1.52
CA SER A 110 -18.69 -6.88 1.43
C SER A 110 -17.86 -8.17 1.31
N TYR A 111 -16.63 -8.07 0.79
CA TYR A 111 -15.73 -9.21 0.56
C TYR A 111 -14.56 -9.26 1.54
N GLY A 112 -14.64 -8.49 2.62
CA GLY A 112 -13.73 -8.60 3.75
C GLY A 112 -12.47 -7.73 3.67
N VAL A 113 -11.66 -7.87 4.73
CA VAL A 113 -10.42 -7.14 4.91
C VAL A 113 -9.27 -8.14 5.03
N TYR A 114 -8.22 -7.95 4.25
CA TYR A 114 -7.02 -8.79 4.17
C TYR A 114 -5.79 -7.95 4.46
N GLY A 115 -4.78 -8.52 5.07
CA GLY A 115 -3.56 -7.77 5.35
C GLY A 115 -2.31 -8.63 5.45
N VAL A 116 -1.18 -7.98 5.27
CA VAL A 116 0.16 -8.54 5.51
C VAL A 116 0.88 -7.69 6.55
N MET A 117 1.95 -8.23 7.14
CA MET A 117 2.83 -7.50 8.04
C MET A 117 3.91 -6.73 7.27
N GLY A 118 4.38 -5.63 7.84
CA GLY A 118 5.54 -4.89 7.36
C GLY A 118 6.79 -5.15 8.21
N ASN A 119 7.84 -4.35 7.99
CA ASN A 119 9.09 -4.49 8.75
C ASN A 119 9.02 -3.87 10.16
N HIS A 120 8.02 -3.07 10.45
CA HIS A 120 7.78 -2.54 11.79
C HIS A 120 7.03 -3.53 12.70
N GLU A 121 6.37 -4.53 12.15
CA GLU A 121 5.72 -5.62 12.88
C GLU A 121 6.71 -6.77 13.11
N ASN A 122 7.84 -6.48 13.72
CA ASN A 122 8.83 -7.49 14.08
C ASN A 122 8.73 -7.89 15.57
N ASN A 123 9.16 -9.11 15.89
CA ASN A 123 9.28 -9.63 17.26
C ASN A 123 8.01 -9.36 18.13
N ALA A 124 8.14 -8.54 19.20
CA ALA A 124 7.04 -8.27 20.14
C ALA A 124 5.82 -7.60 19.50
N ASN A 125 6.03 -6.72 18.51
CA ASN A 125 4.93 -6.02 17.84
C ASN A 125 4.10 -6.95 16.95
N TYR A 126 4.69 -8.01 16.42
CA TYR A 126 4.00 -8.96 15.56
C TYR A 126 2.79 -9.61 16.24
N GLN A 127 2.97 -10.13 17.44
CA GLN A 127 1.87 -10.77 18.20
C GLN A 127 0.75 -9.77 18.50
N ILE A 128 1.12 -8.58 18.97
CA ILE A 128 0.14 -7.52 19.30
C ILE A 128 -0.70 -7.16 18.07
N VAL A 129 -0.06 -6.93 16.93
CA VAL A 129 -0.76 -6.56 15.70
C VAL A 129 -1.61 -7.71 15.17
N SER A 130 -1.11 -8.94 15.16
CA SER A 130 -1.87 -10.10 14.71
C SER A 130 -3.12 -10.36 15.56
N GLU A 131 -3.04 -10.15 16.88
CA GLU A 131 -4.18 -10.23 17.78
C GLU A 131 -5.20 -9.12 17.50
N GLN A 132 -4.76 -7.89 17.26
CA GLN A 132 -5.64 -6.79 16.89
C GLN A 132 -6.34 -7.04 15.56
N MET A 133 -5.62 -7.51 14.54
CA MET A 133 -6.22 -7.88 13.25
C MET A 133 -7.30 -8.94 13.42
N ARG A 134 -6.98 -10.01 14.17
CA ARG A 134 -7.94 -11.10 14.46
C ARG A 134 -9.16 -10.58 15.22
N ARG A 135 -8.97 -9.70 16.21
CA ARG A 135 -10.05 -9.11 17.02
C ARG A 135 -11.09 -8.38 16.17
N VAL A 136 -10.65 -7.68 15.13
CA VAL A 136 -11.53 -6.91 14.24
C VAL A 136 -11.86 -7.63 12.92
N GLY A 137 -11.56 -8.91 12.80
CA GLY A 137 -11.92 -9.74 11.65
C GLY A 137 -11.09 -9.51 10.39
N ILE A 138 -9.89 -8.93 10.51
CA ILE A 138 -8.95 -8.80 9.39
C ILE A 138 -8.23 -10.14 9.19
N ARG A 139 -8.23 -10.66 7.97
CA ARG A 139 -7.55 -11.88 7.59
C ARG A 139 -6.07 -11.62 7.33
N LEU A 140 -5.22 -12.05 8.25
CA LEU A 140 -3.76 -11.96 8.10
C LEU A 140 -3.27 -13.05 7.15
N LEU A 141 -2.64 -12.62 6.05
CA LEU A 141 -2.07 -13.52 5.04
C LEU A 141 -0.57 -13.71 5.30
N GLU A 142 -0.23 -14.85 5.89
CA GLU A 142 1.13 -15.20 6.27
C GLU A 142 1.70 -16.29 5.38
N HIS A 143 2.08 -15.95 4.18
CA HIS A 143 2.58 -16.88 3.17
C HIS A 143 1.51 -17.89 2.76
N VAL A 144 0.27 -17.42 2.73
CA VAL A 144 -0.92 -18.20 2.39
C VAL A 144 -1.76 -17.48 1.36
N THR A 145 -2.62 -18.24 0.69
CA THR A 145 -3.60 -17.76 -0.28
C THR A 145 -5.00 -17.94 0.29
N ASP A 146 -5.83 -16.92 0.18
CA ASP A 146 -7.27 -16.95 0.46
C ASP A 146 -8.05 -16.73 -0.83
N THR A 147 -9.35 -17.07 -0.79
CA THR A 147 -10.24 -17.02 -1.94
C THR A 147 -11.36 -16.00 -1.69
N ILE A 148 -11.53 -15.07 -2.63
CA ILE A 148 -12.67 -14.15 -2.67
C ILE A 148 -13.66 -14.70 -3.69
N ARG A 149 -14.87 -15.09 -3.23
CA ARG A 149 -15.91 -15.66 -4.09
C ARG A 149 -17.02 -14.67 -4.37
N LYS A 150 -17.48 -14.63 -5.63
CA LYS A 150 -18.61 -13.83 -6.07
C LYS A 150 -19.50 -14.68 -7.01
N GLY A 151 -20.62 -15.17 -6.47
CA GLY A 151 -21.39 -16.21 -7.14
C GLY A 151 -20.57 -17.51 -7.24
N ASP A 152 -20.52 -18.08 -8.42
CA ASP A 152 -19.79 -19.32 -8.70
C ASP A 152 -18.32 -19.07 -9.07
N GLU A 153 -17.92 -17.82 -9.26
CA GLU A 153 -16.56 -17.44 -9.65
C GLU A 153 -15.74 -16.97 -8.44
N TYR A 154 -14.42 -16.93 -8.62
CA TYR A 154 -13.50 -16.50 -7.57
C TYR A 154 -12.24 -15.83 -8.12
N ILE A 155 -11.60 -15.05 -7.27
CA ILE A 155 -10.23 -14.56 -7.42
C ILE A 155 -9.42 -14.98 -6.19
N LEU A 156 -8.11 -15.06 -6.34
CA LEU A 156 -7.20 -15.42 -5.27
C LEU A 156 -6.45 -14.22 -4.74
N VAL A 157 -6.24 -14.17 -3.42
CA VAL A 157 -5.39 -13.18 -2.77
C VAL A 157 -4.33 -13.90 -1.94
N SER A 158 -3.07 -13.74 -2.32
CA SER A 158 -1.91 -14.31 -1.64
C SER A 158 -1.17 -13.24 -0.86
N GLY A 159 -0.67 -13.57 0.32
CA GLY A 159 0.12 -12.65 1.14
C GLY A 159 1.50 -13.19 1.48
N VAL A 160 2.51 -12.30 1.48
CA VAL A 160 3.88 -12.64 1.86
C VAL A 160 4.09 -12.33 3.34
N ARG A 161 4.54 -13.33 4.12
CA ARG A 161 4.73 -13.19 5.55
C ARG A 161 5.78 -12.14 5.93
N ASN A 162 6.98 -12.30 5.44
CA ASN A 162 8.11 -11.39 5.68
C ASN A 162 8.98 -11.31 4.43
N PRO A 163 8.76 -10.32 3.56
CA PRO A 163 9.47 -10.21 2.29
C PRO A 163 10.96 -9.82 2.43
N PHE A 164 11.43 -9.57 3.65
CA PHE A 164 12.84 -9.24 3.94
C PHE A 164 13.67 -10.48 4.34
N ASP A 165 13.03 -11.57 4.75
CA ASP A 165 13.68 -12.84 5.09
C ASP A 165 13.50 -13.84 3.93
N LEU A 166 14.23 -13.61 2.84
CA LEU A 166 14.16 -14.48 1.66
C LEU A 166 14.72 -15.88 1.89
N LYS A 167 15.49 -16.12 2.95
CA LYS A 167 15.93 -17.46 3.31
C LYS A 167 14.75 -18.34 3.72
N LYS A 168 13.73 -17.77 4.36
CA LYS A 168 12.52 -18.47 4.79
C LYS A 168 11.35 -18.29 3.83
N ASN A 169 11.23 -17.12 3.20
CA ASN A 169 10.07 -16.71 2.43
C ASN A 169 10.38 -16.42 0.94
N GLY A 170 11.52 -16.91 0.44
CA GLY A 170 11.94 -16.71 -0.95
C GLY A 170 11.26 -17.65 -1.97
N ILE A 171 10.31 -18.47 -1.52
CA ILE A 171 9.42 -19.24 -2.40
C ILE A 171 8.06 -18.57 -2.34
N SER A 172 7.59 -17.98 -3.43
CA SER A 172 6.30 -17.27 -3.43
C SER A 172 5.12 -18.22 -3.17
N PRO A 173 4.11 -17.79 -2.37
CA PRO A 173 2.89 -18.57 -2.20
C PRO A 173 2.09 -18.70 -3.51
N THR A 174 2.37 -17.90 -4.53
CA THR A 174 1.69 -17.96 -5.83
C THR A 174 2.19 -19.09 -6.74
N LEU A 175 3.38 -19.65 -6.47
CA LEU A 175 3.98 -20.67 -7.34
C LEU A 175 3.19 -21.97 -7.46
N SER A 176 2.40 -22.30 -6.44
CA SER A 176 1.56 -23.50 -6.42
C SER A 176 0.17 -23.30 -7.01
N LEU A 177 -0.16 -22.06 -7.44
CA LEU A 177 -1.46 -21.72 -8.01
C LEU A 177 -1.47 -22.01 -9.51
N SER A 178 -2.69 -22.11 -10.09
CA SER A 178 -2.83 -22.26 -11.53
C SER A 178 -2.50 -20.93 -12.24
N ASP A 179 -1.97 -21.03 -13.45
CA ASP A 179 -1.79 -19.89 -14.36
C ASP A 179 -3.12 -19.42 -14.99
N ASP A 180 -4.19 -20.20 -14.83
CA ASP A 180 -5.55 -19.82 -15.21
C ASP A 180 -6.28 -18.99 -14.13
N ASP A 181 -5.79 -19.00 -12.89
CA ASP A 181 -6.38 -18.25 -11.80
C ASP A 181 -6.01 -16.75 -11.88
N PHE A 182 -6.96 -15.87 -11.54
CA PHE A 182 -6.63 -14.45 -11.30
C PHE A 182 -6.14 -14.27 -9.87
N VAL A 183 -4.87 -13.85 -9.73
CA VAL A 183 -4.16 -13.80 -8.45
C VAL A 183 -3.67 -12.40 -8.12
N ILE A 184 -4.04 -11.89 -6.95
CA ILE A 184 -3.47 -10.66 -6.38
C ILE A 184 -2.47 -11.04 -5.28
N LEU A 185 -1.22 -10.56 -5.40
CA LEU A 185 -0.17 -10.75 -4.42
C LEU A 185 -0.03 -9.50 -3.53
N LEU A 186 -0.23 -9.65 -2.22
CA LEU A 186 0.09 -8.64 -1.23
C LEU A 186 1.51 -8.87 -0.69
N THR A 187 2.34 -7.86 -0.80
CA THR A 187 3.68 -7.85 -0.20
C THR A 187 3.95 -6.48 0.41
N HIS A 188 4.68 -6.42 1.54
CA HIS A 188 4.97 -5.11 2.11
C HIS A 188 5.95 -4.32 1.24
N THR A 189 7.04 -4.94 0.75
CA THR A 189 8.02 -4.26 -0.10
C THR A 189 7.87 -4.64 -1.58
N PRO A 190 8.00 -3.67 -2.50
CA PRO A 190 7.97 -3.95 -3.94
C PRO A 190 9.18 -4.78 -4.42
N ASP A 191 10.28 -4.82 -3.65
CA ASP A 191 11.48 -5.56 -4.01
C ASP A 191 11.22 -7.06 -4.15
N TYR A 192 10.21 -7.58 -3.44
CA TYR A 192 9.87 -9.00 -3.47
C TYR A 192 9.54 -9.52 -4.87
N VAL A 193 8.80 -8.76 -5.68
CA VAL A 193 8.43 -9.19 -7.05
C VAL A 193 9.60 -9.18 -8.03
N GLU A 194 10.69 -8.53 -7.67
CA GLU A 194 11.92 -8.53 -8.45
C GLU A 194 12.87 -9.65 -8.03
N ASP A 195 12.96 -9.89 -6.70
CA ASP A 195 13.88 -10.84 -6.11
C ASP A 195 13.43 -12.28 -6.21
N VAL A 196 12.12 -12.50 -6.14
CA VAL A 196 11.48 -13.80 -6.04
C VAL A 196 10.74 -14.13 -7.33
N ASP A 197 10.64 -15.39 -7.64
CA ASP A 197 9.76 -15.86 -8.70
C ASP A 197 8.31 -15.80 -8.20
N VAL A 198 7.53 -14.88 -8.77
CA VAL A 198 6.12 -14.66 -8.44
C VAL A 198 5.22 -14.95 -9.65
N ARG A 199 5.63 -15.90 -10.52
CA ARG A 199 4.77 -16.36 -11.60
C ARG A 199 3.37 -16.72 -11.03
N ASN A 200 2.35 -16.73 -11.86
CA ASN A 200 0.96 -16.90 -11.46
C ASN A 200 0.46 -15.75 -10.55
N THR A 201 0.97 -14.53 -10.80
CA THR A 201 0.52 -13.27 -10.17
C THR A 201 0.10 -12.30 -11.25
N ASP A 202 -1.18 -11.93 -11.27
CA ASP A 202 -1.72 -10.93 -12.20
C ASP A 202 -1.41 -9.51 -11.77
N LEU A 203 -1.49 -9.25 -10.46
CA LEU A 203 -1.26 -7.93 -9.89
C LEU A 203 -0.62 -8.05 -8.50
N ALA A 204 0.49 -7.36 -8.28
CA ALA A 204 1.04 -7.18 -6.94
C ALA A 204 0.67 -5.81 -6.36
N LEU A 205 0.48 -5.74 -5.04
CA LEU A 205 0.27 -4.50 -4.28
C LEU A 205 1.33 -4.39 -3.19
N ALA A 206 1.99 -3.24 -3.09
CA ALA A 206 3.05 -3.01 -2.10
C ALA A 206 3.06 -1.58 -1.54
N GLY A 207 3.65 -1.45 -0.34
CA GLY A 207 3.95 -0.20 0.34
C GLY A 207 5.44 0.05 0.49
N HIS A 208 5.89 0.29 1.75
CA HIS A 208 7.26 0.38 2.23
C HIS A 208 8.05 1.62 1.78
N THR A 209 7.94 2.02 0.53
CA THR A 209 8.79 3.06 -0.07
C THR A 209 8.38 4.48 0.29
N HIS A 210 7.15 4.66 0.77
CA HIS A 210 6.53 5.97 1.05
C HIS A 210 6.59 6.95 -0.13
N GLY A 211 6.83 6.46 -1.35
CA GLY A 211 7.13 7.32 -2.51
C GLY A 211 8.37 8.19 -2.31
N GLY A 212 9.31 7.76 -1.43
CA GLY A 212 10.46 8.53 -1.00
C GLY A 212 10.15 9.70 -0.06
N GLN A 213 8.89 9.94 0.30
CA GLN A 213 8.35 11.06 1.10
C GLN A 213 8.65 12.47 0.52
N VAL A 214 9.85 12.68 0.00
CA VAL A 214 10.27 13.86 -0.74
C VAL A 214 10.65 13.40 -2.14
N SER A 215 9.84 13.75 -3.13
CA SER A 215 10.09 13.32 -4.51
C SER A 215 9.93 14.49 -5.47
N LEU A 216 10.76 14.53 -6.51
CA LEU A 216 10.66 15.48 -7.59
C LEU A 216 9.91 14.82 -8.75
N PHE A 217 8.82 15.49 -9.20
CA PHE A 217 7.98 15.03 -10.31
C PHE A 217 7.45 13.59 -10.16
N HIS A 218 7.32 13.09 -8.92
CA HIS A 218 6.88 11.72 -8.60
C HIS A 218 7.78 10.57 -9.13
N HIS A 219 8.97 10.90 -9.63
CA HIS A 219 9.86 9.94 -10.28
C HIS A 219 11.25 9.83 -9.66
N TYR A 220 11.66 10.86 -8.94
CA TYR A 220 13.01 10.93 -8.36
C TYR A 220 12.95 11.41 -6.91
N THR A 221 13.56 10.66 -6.01
CA THR A 221 13.80 11.11 -4.64
C THR A 221 15.30 11.34 -4.42
N PRO A 222 15.69 12.54 -3.94
CA PRO A 222 17.05 12.79 -3.48
C PRO A 222 17.29 12.20 -2.08
N ALA A 223 16.22 11.76 -1.41
CA ALA A 223 16.28 11.12 -0.11
C ALA A 223 16.73 9.65 -0.21
N ARG A 224 16.84 9.00 0.95
CA ARG A 224 17.19 7.58 1.00
C ARG A 224 16.11 6.75 0.28
N HIS A 225 16.56 5.88 -0.62
CA HIS A 225 15.69 4.86 -1.20
C HIS A 225 15.41 3.77 -0.16
N TYR A 226 14.17 3.37 -0.06
CA TYR A 226 13.74 2.23 0.77
C TYR A 226 13.73 0.93 -0.06
N SER A 227 13.65 1.03 -1.38
CA SER A 227 13.86 -0.08 -2.30
C SER A 227 15.34 -0.16 -2.70
N LYS A 228 15.89 -1.37 -2.80
CA LYS A 228 17.24 -1.60 -3.35
C LYS A 228 17.33 -1.31 -4.86
N TYR A 229 16.19 -1.24 -5.53
CA TYR A 229 16.06 -0.85 -6.94
C TYR A 229 15.87 0.66 -7.14
N GLY A 230 16.03 1.43 -6.08
CA GLY A 230 16.01 2.90 -6.12
C GLY A 230 14.70 3.49 -6.63
N ASN A 231 14.80 4.47 -7.53
CA ASN A 231 13.64 5.19 -8.05
C ASN A 231 12.72 4.32 -8.93
N ARG A 232 13.17 3.15 -9.39
CA ARG A 232 12.33 2.24 -10.20
C ARG A 232 11.06 1.85 -9.45
N PHE A 233 11.17 1.54 -8.17
CA PHE A 233 10.04 1.12 -7.33
C PHE A 233 9.61 2.19 -6.32
N LEU A 234 9.58 3.45 -6.75
CA LEU A 234 9.25 4.56 -5.86
C LEU A 234 7.76 4.61 -5.52
N SER A 235 6.88 4.63 -6.52
CA SER A 235 5.41 4.62 -6.36
C SER A 235 4.70 4.45 -7.70
N GLY A 236 3.40 4.15 -7.65
CA GLY A 236 2.55 4.03 -8.83
C GLY A 236 2.56 2.64 -9.46
N LEU A 237 1.96 2.50 -10.62
CA LEU A 237 2.01 1.26 -11.40
C LEU A 237 3.39 1.09 -12.01
N LYS A 238 4.02 -0.02 -11.73
CA LYS A 238 5.35 -0.42 -12.21
C LYS A 238 5.29 -1.87 -12.69
N TYR A 239 6.40 -2.33 -13.24
CA TYR A 239 6.56 -3.72 -13.69
C TYR A 239 7.89 -4.27 -13.20
N SER A 240 7.91 -5.52 -12.75
CA SER A 240 9.15 -6.24 -12.47
C SER A 240 9.92 -6.47 -13.78
N SER A 241 11.20 -6.89 -13.69
CA SER A 241 11.98 -7.29 -14.89
C SER A 241 11.37 -8.50 -15.60
N LYS A 242 10.55 -9.27 -14.89
CA LYS A 242 9.83 -10.46 -15.41
C LYS A 242 8.42 -10.12 -15.92
N GLY A 243 8.03 -8.83 -15.92
CA GLY A 243 6.76 -8.35 -16.45
C GLY A 243 5.59 -8.34 -15.46
N THR A 244 5.77 -8.76 -14.21
CA THR A 244 4.70 -8.72 -13.20
C THR A 244 4.31 -7.27 -12.87
N PRO A 245 3.04 -6.86 -13.07
CA PRO A 245 2.57 -5.54 -12.69
C PRO A 245 2.49 -5.39 -11.17
N ILE A 246 2.91 -4.23 -10.67
CA ILE A 246 2.85 -3.90 -9.26
C ILE A 246 2.38 -2.46 -9.06
N ILE A 247 1.41 -2.26 -8.19
CA ILE A 247 0.99 -0.93 -7.72
C ILE A 247 1.63 -0.68 -6.36
N ILE A 248 2.42 0.39 -6.27
CA ILE A 248 3.16 0.78 -5.08
C ILE A 248 2.53 2.06 -4.52
N THR A 249 2.00 1.99 -3.29
CA THR A 249 1.42 3.17 -2.64
C THR A 249 2.47 4.07 -2.01
N THR A 250 2.16 5.35 -1.90
CA THR A 250 2.97 6.30 -1.11
C THR A 250 2.71 6.21 0.40
N GLY A 251 1.76 5.35 0.81
CA GLY A 251 1.44 5.11 2.21
C GLY A 251 0.66 6.23 2.91
N ILE A 252 0.19 5.92 4.11
CA ILE A 252 -0.65 6.80 4.95
C ILE A 252 0.20 7.68 5.87
N GLY A 253 1.05 7.08 6.68
CA GLY A 253 1.95 7.75 7.62
C GLY A 253 3.25 8.22 7.00
N THR A 254 4.24 8.50 7.82
CA THR A 254 5.60 8.85 7.42
C THR A 254 6.60 8.02 8.20
N SER A 255 7.76 7.74 7.61
CA SER A 255 8.89 7.11 8.25
C SER A 255 9.97 8.14 8.58
N ARG A 256 10.71 7.97 9.69
CA ARG A 256 11.82 8.79 10.17
C ARG A 256 11.49 10.25 10.45
N ARG A 257 11.14 11.04 9.42
CA ARG A 257 10.77 12.46 9.54
C ARG A 257 9.35 12.67 9.04
N ASP A 258 8.58 13.47 9.76
CA ASP A 258 7.21 13.80 9.40
C ASP A 258 7.18 14.91 8.33
N ILE A 259 7.70 14.58 7.16
CA ILE A 259 7.77 15.48 6.00
C ILE A 259 7.33 14.72 4.76
N ARG A 260 6.42 15.32 3.99
CA ARG A 260 6.08 14.90 2.63
C ARG A 260 6.13 16.11 1.70
N LEU A 261 6.84 15.96 0.58
CA LEU A 261 6.94 16.97 -0.47
C LEU A 261 6.72 16.31 -1.82
N PHE A 262 5.70 16.77 -2.56
CA PHE A 262 5.22 16.19 -3.83
C PHE A 262 4.84 14.71 -3.76
N THR A 263 4.70 14.18 -2.55
CA THR A 263 4.35 12.79 -2.28
C THR A 263 3.26 12.76 -1.20
N PRO A 264 2.01 13.13 -1.55
CA PRO A 264 0.91 13.13 -0.59
C PRO A 264 0.64 11.72 -0.08
N SER A 265 0.16 11.61 1.17
CA SER A 265 -0.40 10.35 1.67
C SER A 265 -1.60 9.93 0.83
N GLU A 266 -1.79 8.62 0.64
CA GLU A 266 -2.86 8.13 -0.21
C GLU A 266 -3.47 6.82 0.27
N VAL A 267 -4.76 6.67 -0.03
CA VAL A 267 -5.43 5.39 -0.19
C VAL A 267 -5.48 5.08 -1.69
N VAL A 268 -5.10 3.88 -2.08
CA VAL A 268 -5.21 3.42 -3.46
C VAL A 268 -6.58 2.77 -3.66
N LEU A 269 -7.21 3.05 -4.79
CA LEU A 269 -8.39 2.35 -5.29
C LEU A 269 -8.01 1.65 -6.60
N VAL A 270 -8.05 0.33 -6.61
CA VAL A 270 -7.92 -0.48 -7.83
C VAL A 270 -9.32 -0.90 -8.28
N ILE A 271 -9.64 -0.68 -9.53
CA ILE A 271 -10.85 -1.21 -10.17
C ILE A 271 -10.40 -2.25 -11.18
N LEU A 272 -10.86 -3.48 -10.99
CA LEU A 272 -10.55 -4.60 -11.89
C LEU A 272 -11.49 -4.57 -13.08
N HIS A 273 -10.95 -4.82 -14.27
CA HIS A 273 -11.72 -4.89 -15.50
C HIS A 273 -11.37 -6.14 -16.30
N LYS A 274 -12.39 -6.83 -16.80
CA LYS A 274 -12.24 -7.89 -17.79
C LYS A 274 -11.78 -7.29 -19.11
N LYS A 275 -10.81 -7.93 -19.76
CA LYS A 275 -10.34 -7.57 -21.10
C LYS A 275 -11.18 -8.20 -22.18
#